data_375ac0ff172651824a79f023a194cce7
#
_entry.id   375ac0ff172651824a79f023a194cce7
#
_cell.length_a   1.000
_cell.length_b   1.000
_cell.length_c   1.000
_cell.angle_alpha   90.00
_cell.angle_beta   90.00
_cell.angle_gamma   90.00
#
_symmetry.space_group_name_H-M   'P 1'
#
loop_
_entity.id
_entity.type
_entity.pdbx_description
1 polymer ?
#
loop_
_entity_poly.entity_id
_entity_poly.type
_entity_poly.pdbx_seq_one_letter_code
_entity_poly.pdbx_strand_id
1 'polypeptide(L)'
;MSFLWSTVSFLIVIAVLVTVHEYGHFWAARKCGVKVHRFSIGFGKVIWSRTDKQGTEFAVSAIPLGGYVKMLDGRNEEVPETLKSQAFDHKTVAQRAFIIAAGPLANFLFAIFAYFLVYSIGIPSIKPVIDEVRPQSIAAMAQIQPNTQITEIDGVSTPDWETINMLLATKLGESKVDLTLVEFGSNIEQHRTLDLSNWTFDPEKQSAFGSLGIVPVRSKVDMILSKITENSPAEKEGLRKGDKLYWSDNSKIEWYTFLEKVQEGKPLTLKVERDGVWFDKTLTPELNEKKRWFVGISPTFYPLANEYRTELKYDMLEALQKGVEKTFQLSWLTIKVIGKLITGNLSLNNLGGPISIAKGAGASSEIGLIYYLSFMALISVNLGIMNLFPLPVLDGGHLVFLVMEALKGKPVSEHVQNVSYRIGAVLLLMLMGLGLINDFLRL
;
A
#
# COMPACT_ATOMS: atom_id res chain seq x y z
N MET A 1 -12.87 13.36 -3.64
CA MET A 1 -12.90 12.82 -2.24
C MET A 1 -13.02 13.95 -1.24
N SER A 2 -13.95 13.92 -0.30
CA SER A 2 -13.93 14.89 0.79
C SER A 2 -12.80 14.55 1.77
N PHE A 3 -12.06 15.55 2.22
CA PHE A 3 -11.01 15.40 3.24
C PHE A 3 -11.54 14.69 4.49
N LEU A 4 -12.77 15.01 4.87
CA LEU A 4 -13.45 14.40 6.03
C LEU A 4 -13.61 12.89 5.87
N TRP A 5 -14.01 12.40 4.69
CA TRP A 5 -14.19 10.96 4.43
C TRP A 5 -12.88 10.19 4.54
N SER A 6 -11.81 10.72 3.94
CA SER A 6 -10.47 10.10 4.04
C SER A 6 -9.98 10.06 5.48
N THR A 7 -10.22 11.12 6.25
CA THR A 7 -9.85 11.19 7.68
C THR A 7 -10.62 10.15 8.50
N VAL A 8 -11.94 10.06 8.32
CA VAL A 8 -12.75 9.06 9.04
C VAL A 8 -12.32 7.64 8.68
N SER A 9 -12.15 7.34 7.39
CA SER A 9 -11.68 6.03 6.93
C SER A 9 -10.30 5.68 7.52
N PHE A 10 -9.38 6.63 7.55
CA PHE A 10 -8.07 6.46 8.16
C PHE A 10 -8.15 6.16 9.65
N LEU A 11 -8.96 6.91 10.40
CA LEU A 11 -9.14 6.70 11.84
C LEU A 11 -9.72 5.31 12.15
N ILE A 12 -10.64 4.81 11.32
CA ILE A 12 -11.17 3.46 11.45
C ILE A 12 -10.06 2.42 11.23
N VAL A 13 -9.26 2.57 10.16
CA VAL A 13 -8.12 1.66 9.89
C VAL A 13 -7.19 1.61 11.10
N ILE A 14 -6.73 2.76 11.57
CA ILE A 14 -5.79 2.82 12.70
C ILE A 14 -6.42 2.24 13.96
N ALA A 15 -7.65 2.60 14.29
CA ALA A 15 -8.34 2.09 15.47
C ALA A 15 -8.46 0.56 15.46
N VAL A 16 -8.83 -0.04 14.32
CA VAL A 16 -8.93 -1.51 14.17
C VAL A 16 -7.56 -2.16 14.30
N LEU A 17 -6.57 -1.69 13.53
CA LEU A 17 -5.26 -2.34 13.47
C LEU A 17 -4.48 -2.23 14.78
N VAL A 18 -4.56 -1.08 15.44
CA VAL A 18 -3.95 -0.90 16.76
C VAL A 18 -4.67 -1.75 17.81
N THR A 19 -6.01 -1.81 17.78
CA THR A 19 -6.76 -2.68 18.71
C THR A 19 -6.35 -4.14 18.56
N VAL A 20 -6.21 -4.64 17.34
CA VAL A 20 -5.74 -6.00 17.05
C VAL A 20 -4.32 -6.22 17.59
N HIS A 21 -3.43 -5.29 17.35
CA HIS A 21 -2.05 -5.32 17.83
C HIS A 21 -1.98 -5.39 19.36
N GLU A 22 -2.61 -4.44 20.05
CA GLU A 22 -2.64 -4.39 21.50
C GLU A 22 -3.34 -5.62 22.11
N TYR A 23 -4.37 -6.12 21.42
CA TYR A 23 -5.04 -7.34 21.85
C TYR A 23 -4.11 -8.56 21.81
N GLY A 24 -3.19 -8.62 20.84
CA GLY A 24 -2.13 -9.64 20.79
C GLY A 24 -1.29 -9.64 22.08
N HIS A 25 -0.76 -8.49 22.48
CA HIS A 25 0.01 -8.34 23.73
C HIS A 25 -0.82 -8.68 24.96
N PHE A 26 -2.04 -8.18 25.04
CA PHE A 26 -2.97 -8.42 26.13
C PHE A 26 -3.28 -9.91 26.32
N TRP A 27 -3.63 -10.59 25.22
CA TRP A 27 -3.94 -12.01 25.24
C TRP A 27 -2.75 -12.84 25.70
N ALA A 28 -1.57 -12.59 25.16
CA ALA A 28 -0.35 -13.30 25.51
C ALA A 28 0.08 -13.02 26.96
N ALA A 29 -0.02 -11.77 27.42
CA ALA A 29 0.26 -11.40 28.81
C ALA A 29 -0.61 -12.19 29.78
N ARG A 30 -1.91 -12.26 29.54
CA ARG A 30 -2.84 -13.05 30.36
C ARG A 30 -2.54 -14.55 30.32
N LYS A 31 -2.22 -15.11 29.15
CA LYS A 31 -1.83 -16.51 29.01
C LYS A 31 -0.56 -16.84 29.75
N CYS A 32 0.38 -15.92 29.85
CA CYS A 32 1.60 -16.05 30.62
C CYS A 32 1.40 -15.72 32.12
N GLY A 33 0.18 -15.42 32.57
CA GLY A 33 -0.14 -15.07 33.93
C GLY A 33 0.44 -13.73 34.38
N VAL A 34 0.58 -12.77 33.44
CA VAL A 34 0.92 -11.38 33.77
C VAL A 34 -0.36 -10.61 34.08
N LYS A 35 -0.34 -9.86 35.20
CA LYS A 35 -1.45 -8.98 35.54
C LYS A 35 -1.47 -7.77 34.65
N VAL A 36 -2.59 -7.54 33.97
CA VAL A 36 -2.81 -6.37 33.12
C VAL A 36 -3.69 -5.38 33.87
N HIS A 37 -3.18 -4.18 34.09
CA HIS A 37 -3.92 -3.09 34.73
C HIS A 37 -4.89 -2.41 33.80
N ARG A 38 -4.44 -2.10 32.57
CA ARG A 38 -5.27 -1.39 31.58
C ARG A 38 -4.97 -1.85 30.17
N PHE A 39 -6.04 -1.98 29.40
CA PHE A 39 -6.04 -2.09 27.95
C PHE A 39 -6.71 -0.84 27.39
N SER A 40 -5.98 0.00 26.67
CA SER A 40 -6.53 1.26 26.17
C SER A 40 -6.45 1.34 24.65
N ILE A 41 -7.58 1.69 24.02
CA ILE A 41 -7.65 2.12 22.62
C ILE A 41 -7.53 3.63 22.64
N GLY A 42 -6.46 4.18 22.07
CA GLY A 42 -6.15 5.61 22.09
C GLY A 42 -5.28 6.04 23.27
N PHE A 43 -4.86 7.30 23.21
CA PHE A 43 -4.06 7.98 24.23
C PHE A 43 -4.79 9.16 24.85
N GLY A 44 -4.27 9.66 25.97
CA GLY A 44 -4.75 10.86 26.64
C GLY A 44 -5.91 10.61 27.59
N LYS A 45 -6.87 11.55 27.67
CA LYS A 45 -7.99 11.48 28.60
C LYS A 45 -8.91 10.30 28.27
N VAL A 46 -9.20 9.46 29.26
CA VAL A 46 -10.17 8.36 29.14
C VAL A 46 -11.58 8.95 28.97
N ILE A 47 -12.27 8.57 27.89
CA ILE A 47 -13.64 8.95 27.60
C ILE A 47 -14.62 7.93 28.18
N TRP A 48 -14.26 6.65 28.05
CA TRP A 48 -15.07 5.54 28.55
C TRP A 48 -14.16 4.44 29.10
N SER A 49 -14.54 3.83 30.20
CA SER A 49 -13.84 2.65 30.70
C SER A 49 -14.78 1.67 31.40
N ARG A 50 -14.36 0.42 31.41
CA ARG A 50 -15.02 -0.68 32.16
C ARG A 50 -13.98 -1.67 32.65
N THR A 51 -14.08 -2.04 33.90
CA THR A 51 -13.19 -3.04 34.50
C THR A 51 -13.81 -4.44 34.43
N ASP A 52 -13.01 -5.43 34.00
CA ASP A 52 -13.44 -6.81 33.93
C ASP A 52 -13.29 -7.53 35.30
N LYS A 53 -13.71 -8.81 35.33
CA LYS A 53 -13.66 -9.64 36.55
C LYS A 53 -12.23 -9.94 37.04
N GLN A 54 -11.22 -9.76 36.22
CA GLN A 54 -9.80 -9.97 36.54
C GLN A 54 -9.09 -8.67 36.93
N GLY A 55 -9.83 -7.57 37.03
CA GLY A 55 -9.31 -6.27 37.45
C GLY A 55 -8.62 -5.46 36.31
N THR A 56 -8.74 -5.88 35.06
CA THR A 56 -8.23 -5.07 33.91
C THR A 56 -9.25 -4.01 33.53
N GLU A 57 -8.83 -2.76 33.48
CA GLU A 57 -9.60 -1.65 32.97
C GLU A 57 -9.48 -1.59 31.43
N PHE A 58 -10.59 -1.82 30.72
CA PHE A 58 -10.72 -1.55 29.28
C PHE A 58 -11.13 -0.10 29.10
N ALA A 59 -10.32 0.67 28.37
CA ALA A 59 -10.53 2.10 28.21
C ALA A 59 -10.53 2.51 26.74
N VAL A 60 -11.34 3.53 26.41
CA VAL A 60 -11.28 4.27 25.17
C VAL A 60 -10.87 5.68 25.49
N SER A 61 -9.80 6.16 24.84
CA SER A 61 -9.19 7.45 25.10
C SER A 61 -9.40 8.44 23.94
N ALA A 62 -9.22 9.73 24.21
CA ALA A 62 -9.62 10.83 23.32
C ALA A 62 -8.85 10.92 22.00
N ILE A 63 -7.61 10.42 21.96
CA ILE A 63 -6.74 10.50 20.78
C ILE A 63 -6.64 9.09 20.16
N PRO A 64 -7.36 8.81 19.05
CA PRO A 64 -7.45 7.45 18.48
C PRO A 64 -6.26 7.08 17.60
N LEU A 65 -5.06 7.60 17.89
CA LEU A 65 -3.84 7.39 17.11
C LEU A 65 -2.88 6.38 17.79
N GLY A 66 -3.42 5.30 18.34
CA GLY A 66 -2.62 4.29 19.00
C GLY A 66 -3.40 3.56 20.11
N GLY A 67 -2.67 2.84 20.95
CA GLY A 67 -3.19 2.13 22.11
C GLY A 67 -2.06 1.72 23.04
N TYR A 68 -2.38 1.07 24.14
CA TYR A 68 -1.38 0.46 25.01
C TYR A 68 -1.98 -0.59 25.94
N VAL A 69 -1.13 -1.54 26.31
CA VAL A 69 -1.41 -2.51 27.36
C VAL A 69 -0.52 -2.21 28.57
N LYS A 70 -1.09 -1.72 29.67
CA LYS A 70 -0.35 -1.50 30.92
C LYS A 70 -0.29 -2.81 31.70
N MET A 71 0.86 -3.45 31.69
CA MET A 71 1.17 -4.65 32.48
C MET A 71 1.79 -4.27 33.79
N LEU A 72 1.62 -5.11 34.83
CA LEU A 72 2.36 -5.01 36.05
C LEU A 72 3.84 -5.27 35.80
N ASP A 73 4.71 -4.33 36.13
CA ASP A 73 6.15 -4.39 35.85
C ASP A 73 6.93 -3.68 36.96
N GLY A 74 7.81 -4.41 37.65
CA GLY A 74 8.62 -3.90 38.78
C GLY A 74 9.61 -2.80 38.38
N ARG A 75 9.86 -2.60 37.11
CA ARG A 75 10.67 -1.48 36.60
C ARG A 75 9.95 -0.12 36.61
N ASN A 76 8.61 -0.17 36.62
CA ASN A 76 7.76 1.03 36.52
C ASN A 76 6.99 1.36 37.77
N GLU A 77 6.80 0.37 38.69
CA GLU A 77 6.03 0.52 39.91
C GLU A 77 6.50 -0.49 40.99
N GLU A 78 6.29 -0.16 42.25
CA GLU A 78 6.57 -1.11 43.36
C GLU A 78 5.61 -2.30 43.31
N VAL A 79 6.16 -3.50 43.22
CA VAL A 79 5.37 -4.75 43.14
C VAL A 79 5.36 -5.44 44.50
N PRO A 80 4.18 -5.61 45.11
CA PRO A 80 4.06 -6.40 46.35
C PRO A 80 4.59 -7.83 46.15
N GLU A 81 5.20 -8.40 47.21
CA GLU A 81 5.75 -9.77 47.14
C GLU A 81 4.75 -10.80 46.61
N THR A 82 3.48 -10.65 46.99
CA THR A 82 2.38 -11.56 46.60
C THR A 82 2.06 -11.51 45.13
N LEU A 83 2.45 -10.44 44.41
CA LEU A 83 2.18 -10.21 42.97
C LEU A 83 3.42 -10.35 42.09
N LYS A 84 4.62 -10.56 42.65
CA LYS A 84 5.87 -10.69 41.87
C LYS A 84 5.77 -11.74 40.76
N SER A 85 5.13 -12.88 41.05
CA SER A 85 4.94 -13.92 40.03
C SER A 85 4.04 -13.50 38.85
N GLN A 86 3.28 -12.41 39.01
CA GLN A 86 2.39 -11.85 37.98
C GLN A 86 3.00 -10.61 37.28
N ALA A 87 4.22 -10.20 37.67
CA ALA A 87 4.91 -9.08 37.05
C ALA A 87 5.63 -9.52 35.78
N PHE A 88 5.63 -8.66 34.75
CA PHE A 88 6.23 -8.94 33.45
C PHE A 88 7.74 -9.18 33.55
N ASP A 89 8.46 -8.35 34.29
CA ASP A 89 9.91 -8.44 34.50
C ASP A 89 10.34 -9.72 35.27
N HIS A 90 9.44 -10.35 36.02
CA HIS A 90 9.67 -11.63 36.68
C HIS A 90 9.34 -12.87 35.84
N LYS A 91 8.86 -12.68 34.56
CA LYS A 91 8.62 -13.79 33.64
C LYS A 91 9.92 -14.26 32.98
N THR A 92 9.93 -15.52 32.54
CA THR A 92 11.06 -16.04 31.77
C THR A 92 11.28 -15.23 30.49
N VAL A 93 12.50 -15.21 29.92
CA VAL A 93 12.81 -14.53 28.69
C VAL A 93 11.88 -14.98 27.55
N ALA A 94 11.60 -16.29 27.47
CA ALA A 94 10.70 -16.85 26.45
C ALA A 94 9.25 -16.33 26.61
N GLN A 95 8.73 -16.22 27.83
CA GLN A 95 7.39 -15.67 28.07
C GLN A 95 7.32 -14.18 27.71
N ARG A 96 8.34 -13.40 28.08
CA ARG A 96 8.42 -11.98 27.71
C ARG A 96 8.52 -11.79 26.21
N ALA A 97 9.36 -12.60 25.54
CA ALA A 97 9.47 -12.56 24.07
C ALA A 97 8.15 -12.93 23.39
N PHE A 98 7.44 -13.95 23.89
CA PHE A 98 6.12 -14.31 23.36
C PHE A 98 5.10 -13.18 23.52
N ILE A 99 5.07 -12.52 24.69
CA ILE A 99 4.16 -11.39 24.95
C ILE A 99 4.45 -10.24 23.97
N ILE A 100 5.73 -9.89 23.78
CA ILE A 100 6.12 -8.80 22.88
C ILE A 100 5.86 -9.15 21.42
N ALA A 101 6.18 -10.37 20.99
CA ALA A 101 5.94 -10.79 19.60
C ALA A 101 4.45 -10.93 19.25
N ALA A 102 3.58 -11.13 20.24
CA ALA A 102 2.16 -11.40 20.03
C ALA A 102 1.40 -10.22 19.40
N GLY A 103 1.82 -8.97 19.65
CA GLY A 103 1.25 -7.80 18.97
C GLY A 103 1.45 -7.84 17.45
N PRO A 104 2.69 -7.85 16.96
CA PRO A 104 2.97 -7.99 15.53
C PRO A 104 2.35 -9.26 14.90
N LEU A 105 2.40 -10.40 15.61
CA LEU A 105 1.78 -11.64 15.15
C LEU A 105 0.26 -11.52 14.98
N ALA A 106 -0.42 -10.80 15.87
CA ALA A 106 -1.85 -10.53 15.73
C ALA A 106 -2.16 -9.74 14.47
N ASN A 107 -1.29 -8.80 14.07
CA ASN A 107 -1.44 -8.07 12.80
C ASN A 107 -1.29 -8.98 11.59
N PHE A 108 -0.36 -9.92 11.56
CA PHE A 108 -0.28 -10.90 10.48
C PHE A 108 -1.50 -11.82 10.43
N LEU A 109 -1.98 -12.28 11.60
CA LEU A 109 -3.21 -13.09 11.66
C LEU A 109 -4.44 -12.31 11.17
N PHE A 110 -4.55 -11.04 11.51
CA PHE A 110 -5.59 -10.17 10.96
C PHE A 110 -5.48 -10.02 9.44
N ALA A 111 -4.28 -9.82 8.91
CA ALA A 111 -4.06 -9.71 7.46
C ALA A 111 -4.46 -10.99 6.73
N ILE A 112 -4.08 -12.16 7.25
CA ILE A 112 -4.49 -13.47 6.70
C ILE A 112 -6.03 -13.58 6.72
N PHE A 113 -6.67 -13.22 7.83
CA PHE A 113 -8.13 -13.28 7.95
C PHE A 113 -8.83 -12.31 7.00
N ALA A 114 -8.33 -11.09 6.87
CA ALA A 114 -8.90 -10.09 5.98
C ALA A 114 -8.75 -10.51 4.50
N TYR A 115 -7.58 -11.02 4.08
CA TYR A 115 -7.39 -11.56 2.72
C TYR A 115 -8.21 -12.83 2.49
N PHE A 116 -8.35 -13.69 3.48
CA PHE A 116 -9.28 -14.83 3.41
C PHE A 116 -10.70 -14.36 3.08
N LEU A 117 -11.20 -13.34 3.77
CA LEU A 117 -12.53 -12.77 3.46
C LEU A 117 -12.58 -12.17 2.06
N VAL A 118 -11.57 -11.40 1.66
CA VAL A 118 -11.46 -10.78 0.33
C VAL A 118 -11.53 -11.85 -0.76
N TYR A 119 -10.77 -12.92 -0.65
CA TYR A 119 -10.73 -13.99 -1.64
C TYR A 119 -11.93 -14.95 -1.59
N SER A 120 -12.61 -15.08 -0.45
CA SER A 120 -13.86 -15.83 -0.34
C SER A 120 -15.05 -15.08 -0.96
N ILE A 121 -15.10 -13.75 -0.78
CA ILE A 121 -16.14 -12.90 -1.36
C ILE A 121 -15.90 -12.73 -2.87
N GLY A 122 -14.65 -12.54 -3.26
CA GLY A 122 -14.17 -12.25 -4.62
C GLY A 122 -13.83 -10.78 -4.82
N ILE A 123 -12.67 -10.51 -5.41
CA ILE A 123 -12.25 -9.16 -5.78
C ILE A 123 -12.17 -9.04 -7.30
N PRO A 124 -12.91 -8.09 -7.91
CA PRO A 124 -12.80 -7.82 -9.35
C PRO A 124 -11.37 -7.43 -9.71
N SER A 125 -10.84 -8.03 -10.76
CA SER A 125 -9.50 -7.78 -11.25
C SER A 125 -9.44 -7.79 -12.78
N ILE A 126 -8.27 -7.51 -13.33
CA ILE A 126 -8.00 -7.48 -14.77
C ILE A 126 -6.86 -8.46 -15.05
N LYS A 127 -7.09 -9.38 -15.97
CA LYS A 127 -6.05 -10.29 -16.43
C LYS A 127 -4.85 -9.50 -16.96
N PRO A 128 -3.64 -9.92 -16.66
CA PRO A 128 -2.44 -9.19 -17.05
C PRO A 128 -2.06 -9.45 -18.51
N VAL A 129 -2.93 -9.02 -19.43
CA VAL A 129 -2.75 -9.13 -20.87
C VAL A 129 -2.08 -7.88 -21.41
N ILE A 130 -1.05 -8.06 -22.22
CA ILE A 130 -0.27 -7.01 -22.87
C ILE A 130 -0.99 -6.56 -24.14
N ASP A 131 -1.32 -5.28 -24.23
CA ASP A 131 -1.90 -4.66 -25.43
C ASP A 131 -0.80 -4.24 -26.41
N GLU A 132 0.22 -3.54 -25.89
CA GLU A 132 1.30 -2.99 -26.70
C GLU A 132 2.64 -3.13 -25.97
N VAL A 133 3.71 -3.27 -26.77
CA VAL A 133 5.10 -3.21 -26.30
C VAL A 133 5.76 -2.00 -26.95
N ARG A 134 6.20 -1.03 -26.14
CA ARG A 134 6.84 0.20 -26.63
C ARG A 134 8.13 -0.12 -27.41
N PRO A 135 8.33 0.45 -28.61
CA PRO A 135 9.56 0.25 -29.37
C PRO A 135 10.82 0.63 -28.57
N GLN A 136 11.91 -0.08 -28.80
CA GLN A 136 13.21 0.15 -28.14
C GLN A 136 13.20 0.00 -26.61
N SER A 137 12.15 -0.58 -26.04
CA SER A 137 12.05 -0.85 -24.61
C SER A 137 12.72 -2.18 -24.23
N ILE A 138 12.92 -2.38 -22.93
CA ILE A 138 13.44 -3.66 -22.38
C ILE A 138 12.53 -4.83 -22.79
N ALA A 139 11.22 -4.66 -22.73
CA ALA A 139 10.27 -5.67 -23.18
C ALA A 139 10.36 -5.96 -24.69
N ALA A 140 10.60 -4.94 -25.53
CA ALA A 140 10.81 -5.12 -26.97
C ALA A 140 12.11 -5.87 -27.26
N MET A 141 13.20 -5.56 -26.56
CA MET A 141 14.48 -6.28 -26.70
C MET A 141 14.36 -7.75 -26.29
N ALA A 142 13.52 -8.07 -25.30
CA ALA A 142 13.19 -9.44 -24.92
C ALA A 142 12.17 -10.12 -25.86
N GLN A 143 11.77 -9.46 -26.96
CA GLN A 143 10.83 -9.99 -27.95
C GLN A 143 9.47 -10.40 -27.37
N ILE A 144 9.01 -9.67 -26.35
CA ILE A 144 7.65 -9.84 -25.83
C ILE A 144 6.66 -9.37 -26.91
N GLN A 145 5.63 -10.19 -27.14
CA GLN A 145 4.62 -9.90 -28.17
C GLN A 145 3.35 -9.30 -27.54
N PRO A 146 2.66 -8.40 -28.20
CA PRO A 146 1.30 -8.02 -27.86
C PRO A 146 0.37 -9.24 -27.82
N ASN A 147 -0.78 -9.09 -27.19
CA ASN A 147 -1.78 -10.15 -26.99
C ASN A 147 -1.24 -11.38 -26.22
N THR A 148 -0.25 -11.17 -25.33
CA THR A 148 0.22 -12.20 -24.40
C THR A 148 -0.15 -11.84 -22.97
N GLN A 149 -0.43 -12.85 -22.15
CA GLN A 149 -0.70 -12.72 -20.72
C GLN A 149 0.55 -13.12 -19.94
N ILE A 150 0.95 -12.30 -18.98
CA ILE A 150 2.01 -12.65 -18.04
C ILE A 150 1.40 -13.54 -16.96
N THR A 151 1.87 -14.78 -16.85
CA THR A 151 1.35 -15.77 -15.87
C THR A 151 2.25 -15.92 -14.67
N GLU A 152 3.58 -15.72 -14.84
CA GLU A 152 4.54 -15.82 -13.74
C GLU A 152 5.70 -14.84 -13.92
N ILE A 153 6.30 -14.47 -12.78
CA ILE A 153 7.57 -13.74 -12.68
C ILE A 153 8.48 -14.50 -11.74
N ASP A 154 9.61 -15.01 -12.24
CA ASP A 154 10.56 -15.89 -11.51
C ASP A 154 9.84 -17.06 -10.80
N GLY A 155 8.89 -17.71 -11.48
CA GLY A 155 8.09 -18.82 -10.95
C GLY A 155 7.01 -18.42 -9.95
N VAL A 156 6.77 -17.12 -9.71
CA VAL A 156 5.69 -16.63 -8.86
C VAL A 156 4.49 -16.26 -9.72
N SER A 157 3.34 -16.87 -9.46
CA SER A 157 2.08 -16.62 -10.19
C SER A 157 1.63 -15.15 -10.12
N THR A 158 1.21 -14.62 -11.27
CA THR A 158 0.78 -13.22 -11.44
C THR A 158 -0.66 -13.14 -11.94
N PRO A 159 -1.65 -13.23 -11.05
CA PRO A 159 -3.07 -13.23 -11.45
C PRO A 159 -3.55 -11.87 -11.96
N ASP A 160 -2.84 -10.79 -11.67
CA ASP A 160 -3.22 -9.42 -12.00
C ASP A 160 -2.02 -8.46 -12.13
N TRP A 161 -2.29 -7.27 -12.64
CA TRP A 161 -1.29 -6.22 -12.82
C TRP A 161 -0.71 -5.65 -11.52
N GLU A 162 -1.47 -5.69 -10.42
CA GLU A 162 -0.98 -5.26 -9.11
C GLU A 162 0.15 -6.17 -8.64
N THR A 163 -0.05 -7.48 -8.73
CA THR A 163 0.95 -8.49 -8.39
C THR A 163 2.19 -8.35 -9.26
N ILE A 164 2.03 -8.14 -10.58
CA ILE A 164 3.15 -7.91 -11.50
C ILE A 164 3.94 -6.67 -11.08
N ASN A 165 3.25 -5.55 -10.84
CA ASN A 165 3.92 -4.30 -10.46
C ASN A 165 4.72 -4.45 -9.16
N MET A 166 4.15 -5.13 -8.18
CA MET A 166 4.82 -5.39 -6.91
C MET A 166 6.05 -6.29 -7.09
N LEU A 167 5.92 -7.39 -7.82
CA LEU A 167 7.04 -8.32 -8.05
C LEU A 167 8.17 -7.63 -8.83
N LEU A 168 7.86 -6.92 -9.90
CA LEU A 168 8.86 -6.18 -10.66
C LEU A 168 9.56 -5.12 -9.81
N ALA A 169 8.84 -4.39 -8.95
CA ALA A 169 9.46 -3.41 -8.06
C ALA A 169 10.53 -4.04 -7.14
N THR A 170 10.38 -5.32 -6.77
CA THR A 170 11.42 -6.03 -6.00
C THR A 170 12.67 -6.35 -6.81
N LYS A 171 12.59 -6.26 -8.15
CA LYS A 171 13.70 -6.58 -9.06
C LYS A 171 14.59 -5.38 -9.38
N LEU A 172 14.26 -4.20 -8.85
CA LEU A 172 15.08 -3.02 -9.03
C LEU A 172 16.50 -3.27 -8.49
N GLY A 173 17.52 -3.03 -9.33
CA GLY A 173 18.94 -3.32 -9.02
C GLY A 173 19.35 -4.78 -9.23
N GLU A 174 18.46 -5.67 -9.70
CA GLU A 174 18.83 -7.01 -10.20
C GLU A 174 19.23 -6.91 -11.68
N SER A 175 20.00 -7.86 -12.18
CA SER A 175 20.49 -7.85 -13.58
C SER A 175 19.48 -8.42 -14.56
N LYS A 176 18.58 -9.30 -14.11
CA LYS A 176 17.60 -9.99 -14.97
C LYS A 176 16.36 -10.41 -14.20
N VAL A 177 15.28 -10.68 -14.91
CA VAL A 177 14.06 -11.31 -14.42
C VAL A 177 13.48 -12.22 -15.50
N ASP A 178 13.00 -13.39 -15.10
CA ASP A 178 12.36 -14.34 -15.99
C ASP A 178 10.84 -14.21 -15.94
N LEU A 179 10.21 -14.16 -17.13
CA LEU A 179 8.77 -14.10 -17.30
C LEU A 179 8.28 -15.37 -17.97
N THR A 180 7.20 -15.95 -17.44
CA THR A 180 6.38 -16.93 -18.16
C THR A 180 5.19 -16.19 -18.76
N LEU A 181 5.01 -16.33 -20.06
CA LEU A 181 3.98 -15.68 -20.87
C LEU A 181 3.13 -16.75 -21.56
N VAL A 182 1.83 -16.45 -21.74
CA VAL A 182 0.93 -17.31 -22.52
C VAL A 182 0.23 -16.42 -23.55
N GLU A 183 0.16 -16.87 -24.80
CA GLU A 183 -0.65 -16.17 -25.80
C GLU A 183 -2.11 -16.14 -25.33
N PHE A 184 -2.74 -14.95 -25.33
CA PHE A 184 -4.07 -14.77 -24.77
C PHE A 184 -5.11 -15.60 -25.53
N GLY A 185 -5.85 -16.44 -24.84
CA GLY A 185 -6.78 -17.40 -25.42
C GLY A 185 -6.15 -18.73 -25.88
N SER A 186 -4.85 -18.92 -25.62
CA SER A 186 -4.09 -20.16 -25.89
C SER A 186 -3.54 -20.74 -24.58
N ASN A 187 -2.95 -21.93 -24.67
CA ASN A 187 -2.22 -22.57 -23.55
C ASN A 187 -0.72 -22.73 -23.89
N ILE A 188 -0.24 -22.01 -24.90
CA ILE A 188 1.17 -22.12 -25.32
C ILE A 188 2.01 -21.21 -24.46
N GLU A 189 2.84 -21.79 -23.60
CA GLU A 189 3.77 -21.06 -22.73
C GLU A 189 5.02 -20.61 -23.49
N GLN A 190 5.48 -19.43 -23.17
CA GLN A 190 6.70 -18.83 -23.68
C GLN A 190 7.49 -18.27 -22.51
N HIS A 191 8.79 -18.52 -22.48
CA HIS A 191 9.66 -17.95 -21.47
C HIS A 191 10.48 -16.81 -22.07
N ARG A 192 10.60 -15.71 -21.37
CA ARG A 192 11.40 -14.54 -21.76
C ARG A 192 12.18 -14.04 -20.56
N THR A 193 13.44 -13.72 -20.77
CA THR A 193 14.28 -13.07 -19.76
C THR A 193 14.44 -11.60 -20.12
N LEU A 194 14.13 -10.70 -19.20
CA LEU A 194 14.38 -9.26 -19.33
C LEU A 194 15.75 -8.92 -18.75
N ASP A 195 16.55 -8.17 -19.49
CA ASP A 195 17.80 -7.57 -19.00
C ASP A 195 17.47 -6.29 -18.23
N LEU A 196 17.71 -6.31 -16.92
CA LEU A 196 17.46 -5.21 -16.01
C LEU A 196 18.73 -4.45 -15.60
N SER A 197 19.91 -4.78 -16.21
CA SER A 197 21.22 -4.24 -15.78
C SER A 197 21.26 -2.71 -15.72
N ASN A 198 20.53 -2.02 -16.60
CA ASN A 198 20.43 -0.57 -16.64
C ASN A 198 19.01 -0.06 -16.34
N TRP A 199 18.15 -0.93 -15.78
CA TRP A 199 16.79 -0.57 -15.51
C TRP A 199 16.67 0.28 -14.25
N THR A 200 16.00 1.41 -14.42
CA THR A 200 15.59 2.30 -13.32
C THR A 200 14.15 2.71 -13.53
N PHE A 201 13.40 2.89 -12.47
CA PHE A 201 12.07 3.48 -12.56
C PHE A 201 11.75 4.31 -11.32
N ASP A 202 10.87 5.28 -11.50
CA ASP A 202 10.34 6.13 -10.44
C ASP A 202 8.87 5.73 -10.21
N PRO A 203 8.55 5.09 -9.07
CA PRO A 203 7.19 4.65 -8.75
C PRO A 203 6.14 5.77 -8.73
N GLU A 204 6.57 7.03 -8.58
CA GLU A 204 5.67 8.18 -8.57
C GLU A 204 5.24 8.60 -9.98
N LYS A 205 6.07 8.32 -10.97
CA LYS A 205 5.83 8.72 -12.37
C LYS A 205 5.17 7.64 -13.19
N GLN A 206 5.52 6.37 -12.93
CA GLN A 206 5.03 5.25 -13.74
C GLN A 206 5.05 3.93 -12.96
N SER A 207 4.33 2.93 -13.48
CA SER A 207 4.40 1.56 -12.98
C SER A 207 5.71 0.88 -13.39
N ALA A 208 6.13 -0.14 -12.61
CA ALA A 208 7.33 -0.93 -12.94
C ALA A 208 7.21 -1.58 -14.32
N PHE A 209 6.07 -2.20 -14.64
CA PHE A 209 5.85 -2.78 -15.97
C PHE A 209 5.84 -1.71 -17.09
N GLY A 210 5.25 -0.53 -16.83
CA GLY A 210 5.23 0.58 -17.78
C GLY A 210 6.63 1.12 -18.10
N SER A 211 7.55 1.13 -17.13
CA SER A 211 8.95 1.52 -17.34
C SER A 211 9.75 0.50 -18.15
N LEU A 212 9.31 -0.75 -18.18
CA LEU A 212 9.88 -1.79 -19.05
C LEU A 212 9.32 -1.72 -20.48
N GLY A 213 8.34 -0.84 -20.74
CA GLY A 213 7.70 -0.68 -22.03
C GLY A 213 6.48 -1.56 -22.26
N ILE A 214 5.95 -2.18 -21.20
CA ILE A 214 4.75 -3.01 -21.28
C ILE A 214 3.52 -2.12 -21.07
N VAL A 215 2.58 -2.15 -22.01
CA VAL A 215 1.29 -1.45 -21.96
C VAL A 215 0.18 -2.48 -21.74
N PRO A 216 -0.55 -2.42 -20.63
CA PRO A 216 -1.70 -3.29 -20.39
C PRO A 216 -2.86 -3.03 -21.34
N VAL A 217 -3.68 -4.06 -21.59
CA VAL A 217 -5.00 -3.86 -22.19
C VAL A 217 -5.81 -2.90 -21.31
N ARG A 218 -6.41 -1.90 -21.93
CA ARG A 218 -7.14 -0.82 -21.28
C ARG A 218 -8.55 -0.70 -21.84
N SER A 219 -9.40 -0.02 -21.10
CA SER A 219 -10.71 0.40 -21.60
C SER A 219 -10.54 1.23 -22.87
N LYS A 220 -11.31 0.92 -23.90
CA LYS A 220 -11.34 1.72 -25.12
C LYS A 220 -11.83 3.12 -24.77
N VAL A 221 -11.15 4.11 -25.29
CA VAL A 221 -11.48 5.53 -25.11
C VAL A 221 -11.65 6.17 -26.47
N ASP A 222 -12.84 6.68 -26.75
CA ASP A 222 -13.06 7.48 -27.93
C ASP A 222 -13.02 8.97 -27.54
N MET A 223 -12.36 9.79 -28.33
CA MET A 223 -12.26 11.23 -28.12
C MET A 223 -13.57 11.97 -28.46
N ILE A 224 -14.70 11.38 -28.05
CA ILE A 224 -16.02 11.99 -28.05
C ILE A 224 -16.25 12.52 -26.62
N LEU A 225 -16.46 13.82 -26.49
CA LEU A 225 -16.55 14.45 -25.19
C LEU A 225 -17.85 14.06 -24.46
N SER A 226 -17.71 13.35 -23.34
CA SER A 226 -18.83 12.95 -22.49
C SER A 226 -19.19 14.03 -21.46
N LYS A 227 -18.19 14.81 -21.03
CA LYS A 227 -18.35 15.89 -20.05
C LYS A 227 -17.29 16.97 -20.27
N ILE A 228 -17.66 18.21 -20.01
CA ILE A 228 -16.77 19.38 -19.89
C ILE A 228 -16.81 19.86 -18.43
N THR A 229 -15.66 20.20 -17.91
CA THR A 229 -15.54 20.77 -16.55
C THR A 229 -15.86 22.26 -16.62
N GLU A 230 -16.70 22.74 -15.71
CA GLU A 230 -17.05 24.17 -15.60
C GLU A 230 -15.81 25.02 -15.30
N ASN A 231 -15.76 26.21 -15.88
CA ASN A 231 -14.66 27.18 -15.79
C ASN A 231 -13.29 26.66 -16.29
N SER A 232 -13.29 25.58 -17.06
CA SER A 232 -12.05 24.99 -17.63
C SER A 232 -11.64 25.64 -18.95
N PRO A 233 -10.38 25.44 -19.39
CA PRO A 233 -9.95 25.86 -20.73
C PRO A 233 -10.84 25.35 -21.86
N ALA A 234 -11.31 24.11 -21.77
CA ALA A 234 -12.20 23.53 -22.78
C ALA A 234 -13.55 24.24 -22.86
N GLU A 235 -14.13 24.63 -21.74
CA GLU A 235 -15.38 25.41 -21.73
C GLU A 235 -15.17 26.81 -22.27
N LYS A 236 -14.09 27.49 -21.87
CA LYS A 236 -13.73 28.83 -22.37
C LYS A 236 -13.56 28.85 -23.89
N GLU A 237 -13.01 27.77 -24.46
CA GLU A 237 -12.89 27.60 -25.93
C GLU A 237 -14.18 27.13 -26.60
N GLY A 238 -15.28 26.97 -25.85
CA GLY A 238 -16.60 26.63 -26.35
C GLY A 238 -16.76 25.18 -26.80
N LEU A 239 -15.95 24.26 -26.27
CA LEU A 239 -16.17 22.82 -26.45
C LEU A 239 -17.45 22.40 -25.74
N ARG A 240 -18.11 21.35 -26.27
CA ARG A 240 -19.39 20.85 -25.75
C ARG A 240 -19.38 19.33 -25.67
N LYS A 241 -20.26 18.80 -24.85
CA LYS A 241 -20.56 17.35 -24.84
C LYS A 241 -21.02 16.92 -26.23
N GLY A 242 -20.46 15.81 -26.72
CA GLY A 242 -20.72 15.26 -28.06
C GLY A 242 -19.69 15.66 -29.11
N ASP A 243 -18.86 16.66 -28.87
CA ASP A 243 -17.76 17.00 -29.78
C ASP A 243 -16.79 15.83 -29.92
N LYS A 244 -16.36 15.58 -31.17
CA LYS A 244 -15.28 14.61 -31.45
C LYS A 244 -13.99 15.37 -31.73
N LEU A 245 -12.93 14.97 -31.07
CA LEU A 245 -11.62 15.63 -31.17
C LEU A 245 -10.65 14.83 -32.03
N TYR A 246 -9.90 15.55 -32.87
CA TYR A 246 -8.84 15.02 -33.72
C TYR A 246 -7.62 15.94 -33.64
N TRP A 247 -6.46 15.42 -34.01
CA TRP A 247 -5.30 16.26 -34.20
C TRP A 247 -5.49 17.19 -35.43
N SER A 248 -4.67 18.22 -35.50
CA SER A 248 -4.75 19.21 -36.58
C SER A 248 -4.59 18.61 -38.00
N ASP A 249 -3.93 17.46 -38.10
CA ASP A 249 -3.74 16.68 -39.34
C ASP A 249 -4.89 15.70 -39.63
N ASN A 250 -5.99 15.76 -38.88
CA ASN A 250 -7.15 14.87 -38.92
C ASN A 250 -6.87 13.44 -38.40
N SER A 251 -5.71 13.17 -37.83
CA SER A 251 -5.46 11.89 -37.20
C SER A 251 -6.25 11.72 -35.90
N LYS A 252 -6.59 10.48 -35.55
CA LYS A 252 -7.28 10.18 -34.32
C LYS A 252 -6.39 10.50 -33.14
N ILE A 253 -7.00 11.07 -32.10
CA ILE A 253 -6.33 11.32 -30.82
C ILE A 253 -6.45 10.06 -29.97
N GLU A 254 -5.32 9.55 -29.54
CA GLU A 254 -5.23 8.55 -28.50
C GLU A 254 -5.22 9.27 -27.15
N TRP A 255 -6.11 8.85 -26.21
CA TRP A 255 -6.34 9.56 -24.94
C TRP A 255 -5.10 9.72 -24.07
N TYR A 256 -4.31 8.68 -23.95
CA TYR A 256 -3.14 8.72 -23.06
C TYR A 256 -2.02 9.60 -23.65
N THR A 257 -1.81 9.55 -24.95
CA THR A 257 -0.91 10.46 -25.68
C THR A 257 -1.38 11.91 -25.56
N PHE A 258 -2.69 12.13 -25.61
CA PHE A 258 -3.26 13.45 -25.36
C PHE A 258 -2.96 13.96 -23.96
N LEU A 259 -3.13 13.12 -22.94
CA LEU A 259 -2.80 13.49 -21.57
C LEU A 259 -1.31 13.82 -21.38
N GLU A 260 -0.42 13.07 -22.01
CA GLU A 260 1.03 13.35 -21.99
C GLU A 260 1.31 14.74 -22.55
N LYS A 261 0.72 15.08 -23.70
CA LYS A 261 0.86 16.41 -24.32
C LYS A 261 0.24 17.52 -23.46
N VAL A 262 -0.89 17.28 -22.80
CA VAL A 262 -1.46 18.26 -21.86
C VAL A 262 -0.50 18.54 -20.70
N GLN A 263 0.23 17.52 -20.20
CA GLN A 263 1.21 17.72 -19.14
C GLN A 263 2.44 18.53 -19.54
N GLU A 264 2.69 18.74 -20.85
CA GLU A 264 3.73 19.66 -21.31
C GLU A 264 3.37 21.15 -21.08
N GLY A 265 2.10 21.46 -20.79
CA GLY A 265 1.62 22.81 -20.56
C GLY A 265 1.60 23.71 -21.79
N LYS A 266 1.78 23.16 -22.99
CA LYS A 266 1.80 23.91 -24.25
C LYS A 266 0.42 23.95 -24.89
N PRO A 267 0.09 25.01 -25.66
CA PRO A 267 -1.14 25.06 -26.46
C PRO A 267 -1.24 23.88 -27.42
N LEU A 268 -2.41 23.24 -27.48
CA LEU A 268 -2.72 22.12 -28.35
C LEU A 268 -3.74 22.55 -29.41
N THR A 269 -3.36 22.53 -30.68
CA THR A 269 -4.27 22.80 -31.78
C THR A 269 -4.98 21.51 -32.19
N LEU A 270 -6.29 21.53 -32.14
CA LEU A 270 -7.18 20.40 -32.35
C LEU A 270 -8.22 20.74 -33.42
N LYS A 271 -8.66 19.73 -34.16
CA LYS A 271 -9.88 19.79 -34.95
C LYS A 271 -11.04 19.19 -34.23
N VAL A 272 -12.17 19.85 -34.28
CA VAL A 272 -13.40 19.46 -33.62
C VAL A 272 -14.47 19.21 -34.67
N GLU A 273 -15.08 18.03 -34.60
CA GLU A 273 -16.28 17.70 -35.37
C GLU A 273 -17.50 17.81 -34.46
N ARG A 274 -18.43 18.68 -34.80
CA ARG A 274 -19.74 18.87 -34.15
C ARG A 274 -20.84 18.87 -35.20
N ASP A 275 -21.76 17.94 -35.11
CA ASP A 275 -22.90 17.82 -36.03
C ASP A 275 -22.48 17.82 -37.52
N GLY A 276 -21.35 17.18 -37.82
CA GLY A 276 -20.80 17.12 -39.19
C GLY A 276 -20.03 18.39 -39.65
N VAL A 277 -19.95 19.41 -38.79
CA VAL A 277 -19.20 20.64 -39.06
C VAL A 277 -17.83 20.57 -38.38
N TRP A 278 -16.78 20.93 -39.15
CA TRP A 278 -15.40 20.94 -38.68
C TRP A 278 -14.92 22.35 -38.38
N PHE A 279 -14.23 22.53 -37.28
CA PHE A 279 -13.59 23.80 -36.91
C PHE A 279 -12.32 23.56 -36.08
N ASP A 280 -11.38 24.49 -36.17
CA ASP A 280 -10.13 24.42 -35.41
C ASP A 280 -10.33 25.06 -34.02
N LYS A 281 -9.71 24.46 -33.02
CA LYS A 281 -9.67 24.97 -31.64
C LYS A 281 -8.26 24.84 -31.09
N THR A 282 -7.83 25.81 -30.30
CA THR A 282 -6.57 25.75 -29.56
C THR A 282 -6.86 25.69 -28.08
N LEU A 283 -6.57 24.55 -27.49
CA LEU A 283 -6.67 24.35 -26.03
C LEU A 283 -5.34 24.71 -25.35
N THR A 284 -5.36 25.69 -24.49
CA THR A 284 -4.21 26.05 -23.66
C THR A 284 -4.41 25.45 -22.27
N PRO A 285 -3.59 24.44 -21.87
CA PRO A 285 -3.70 23.87 -20.54
C PRO A 285 -3.49 24.92 -19.46
N GLU A 286 -4.23 24.81 -18.35
CA GLU A 286 -4.08 25.62 -17.14
C GLU A 286 -3.66 24.73 -15.97
N LEU A 287 -2.96 25.29 -14.97
CA LEU A 287 -2.64 24.55 -13.76
C LEU A 287 -3.87 24.48 -12.86
N ASN A 288 -4.25 23.29 -12.45
CA ASN A 288 -5.30 23.10 -11.45
C ASN A 288 -4.75 23.34 -10.01
N GLU A 289 -5.63 23.27 -9.01
CA GLU A 289 -5.27 23.41 -7.59
C GLU A 289 -4.15 22.47 -7.14
N LYS A 290 -4.00 21.32 -7.82
CA LYS A 290 -2.97 20.31 -7.56
C LYS A 290 -1.69 20.51 -8.38
N LYS A 291 -1.50 21.67 -8.97
CA LYS A 291 -0.35 22.02 -9.83
C LYS A 291 -0.13 21.05 -11.00
N ARG A 292 -1.20 20.45 -11.53
CA ARG A 292 -1.18 19.61 -12.73
C ARG A 292 -1.84 20.36 -13.87
N TRP A 293 -1.24 20.28 -15.04
CA TRP A 293 -1.83 20.84 -16.25
C TRP A 293 -3.10 20.10 -16.62
N PHE A 294 -4.17 20.82 -16.91
CA PHE A 294 -5.45 20.25 -17.30
C PHE A 294 -6.16 21.14 -18.32
N VAL A 295 -7.06 20.54 -19.09
CA VAL A 295 -7.90 21.24 -20.09
C VAL A 295 -9.39 21.12 -19.80
N GLY A 296 -9.80 20.24 -18.91
CA GLY A 296 -11.19 20.13 -18.42
C GLY A 296 -12.12 19.34 -19.34
N ILE A 297 -11.61 18.35 -20.08
CA ILE A 297 -12.43 17.43 -20.88
C ILE A 297 -12.47 16.05 -20.28
N SER A 298 -13.59 15.35 -20.49
CA SER A 298 -13.72 13.92 -20.24
C SER A 298 -14.16 13.24 -21.54
N PRO A 299 -13.38 12.30 -22.07
CA PRO A 299 -13.77 11.53 -23.24
C PRO A 299 -14.82 10.46 -22.88
N THR A 300 -15.29 9.72 -23.86
CA THR A 300 -16.17 8.58 -23.66
C THR A 300 -15.34 7.34 -23.40
N PHE A 301 -15.51 6.74 -22.21
CA PHE A 301 -14.89 5.47 -21.82
C PHE A 301 -15.86 4.32 -22.09
N TYR A 302 -15.37 3.29 -22.73
CA TYR A 302 -16.08 2.02 -22.88
C TYR A 302 -15.56 1.04 -21.84
N PRO A 303 -16.44 0.26 -21.23
CA PRO A 303 -16.01 -0.77 -20.29
C PRO A 303 -15.00 -1.72 -20.93
N LEU A 304 -13.99 -2.15 -20.17
CA LEU A 304 -13.09 -3.21 -20.63
C LEU A 304 -13.87 -4.45 -21.01
N ALA A 305 -13.52 -5.10 -22.13
CA ALA A 305 -14.20 -6.31 -22.58
C ALA A 305 -14.15 -7.40 -21.50
N ASN A 306 -15.23 -8.19 -21.42
CA ASN A 306 -15.41 -9.18 -20.35
C ASN A 306 -14.30 -10.26 -20.33
N GLU A 307 -13.73 -10.57 -21.49
CA GLU A 307 -12.63 -11.54 -21.63
C GLU A 307 -11.36 -11.15 -20.85
N TYR A 308 -11.11 -9.84 -20.67
CA TYR A 308 -9.98 -9.31 -19.89
C TYR A 308 -10.29 -9.10 -18.42
N ARG A 309 -11.57 -9.23 -18.04
CA ARG A 309 -11.96 -9.13 -16.64
C ARG A 309 -11.82 -10.49 -15.97
N THR A 310 -11.49 -10.47 -14.71
CA THR A 310 -11.45 -11.65 -13.87
C THR A 310 -11.95 -11.28 -12.49
N GLU A 311 -12.32 -12.28 -11.73
CA GLU A 311 -12.64 -12.15 -10.31
C GLU A 311 -11.75 -13.14 -9.56
N LEU A 312 -10.97 -12.63 -8.63
CA LEU A 312 -10.14 -13.47 -7.77
C LEU A 312 -11.03 -13.96 -6.61
N LYS A 313 -11.75 -15.03 -6.88
CA LYS A 313 -12.66 -15.69 -5.94
C LYS A 313 -12.33 -17.18 -5.86
N TYR A 314 -12.22 -17.66 -4.64
CA TYR A 314 -11.78 -19.02 -4.34
C TYR A 314 -12.72 -19.68 -3.33
N ASP A 315 -12.70 -21.00 -3.23
CA ASP A 315 -13.37 -21.70 -2.14
C ASP A 315 -12.73 -21.39 -0.79
N MET A 316 -13.36 -21.78 0.32
CA MET A 316 -12.92 -21.40 1.67
C MET A 316 -11.50 -21.86 1.98
N LEU A 317 -11.09 -23.06 1.55
CA LEU A 317 -9.76 -23.59 1.84
C LEU A 317 -8.70 -22.91 0.98
N GLU A 318 -8.98 -22.77 -0.30
CA GLU A 318 -8.10 -22.09 -1.25
C GLU A 318 -7.99 -20.59 -0.91
N ALA A 319 -9.10 -19.93 -0.53
CA ALA A 319 -9.10 -18.53 -0.09
C ALA A 319 -8.22 -18.32 1.15
N LEU A 320 -8.24 -19.27 2.12
CA LEU A 320 -7.35 -19.22 3.27
C LEU A 320 -5.88 -19.38 2.84
N GLN A 321 -5.60 -20.35 1.96
CA GLN A 321 -4.25 -20.55 1.41
C GLN A 321 -3.77 -19.29 0.69
N LYS A 322 -4.60 -18.69 -0.19
CA LYS A 322 -4.28 -17.43 -0.90
C LYS A 322 -4.10 -16.25 0.06
N GLY A 323 -4.86 -16.18 1.15
CA GLY A 323 -4.67 -15.19 2.20
C GLY A 323 -3.31 -15.30 2.89
N VAL A 324 -2.88 -16.53 3.21
CA VAL A 324 -1.55 -16.79 3.75
C VAL A 324 -0.47 -16.44 2.73
N GLU A 325 -0.58 -16.93 1.49
CA GLU A 325 0.37 -16.65 0.41
C GLU A 325 0.53 -15.13 0.19
N LYS A 326 -0.57 -14.38 0.06
CA LYS A 326 -0.56 -12.92 -0.12
C LYS A 326 0.10 -12.20 1.06
N THR A 327 -0.20 -12.62 2.28
CA THR A 327 0.42 -12.04 3.50
C THR A 327 1.93 -12.26 3.50
N PHE A 328 2.40 -13.47 3.16
CA PHE A 328 3.83 -13.76 3.03
C PHE A 328 4.48 -12.96 1.90
N GLN A 329 3.85 -12.91 0.74
CA GLN A 329 4.33 -12.15 -0.42
C GLN A 329 4.49 -10.67 -0.08
N LEU A 330 3.49 -10.06 0.55
CA LEU A 330 3.55 -8.66 0.98
C LEU A 330 4.61 -8.43 2.06
N SER A 331 4.76 -9.37 2.99
CA SER A 331 5.79 -9.30 4.03
C SER A 331 7.19 -9.30 3.42
N TRP A 332 7.45 -10.22 2.50
CA TRP A 332 8.72 -10.31 1.78
C TRP A 332 9.01 -9.07 0.94
N LEU A 333 7.98 -8.57 0.24
CA LEU A 333 8.05 -7.33 -0.53
C LEU A 333 8.43 -6.14 0.37
N THR A 334 7.75 -5.97 1.50
CA THR A 334 8.02 -4.87 2.44
C THR A 334 9.45 -4.94 2.96
N ILE A 335 9.94 -6.13 3.32
CA ILE A 335 11.33 -6.31 3.78
C ILE A 335 12.32 -5.93 2.66
N LYS A 336 12.07 -6.37 1.41
CA LYS A 336 12.92 -5.99 0.26
C LYS A 336 12.92 -4.48 0.01
N VAL A 337 11.76 -3.83 0.07
CA VAL A 337 11.65 -2.38 -0.10
C VAL A 337 12.41 -1.63 0.99
N ILE A 338 12.27 -2.04 2.25
CA ILE A 338 13.06 -1.46 3.37
C ILE A 338 14.55 -1.67 3.13
N GLY A 339 14.98 -2.86 2.71
CA GLY A 339 16.37 -3.13 2.37
C GLY A 339 16.90 -2.21 1.26
N LYS A 340 16.11 -1.95 0.20
CA LYS A 340 16.48 -1.06 -0.90
C LYS A 340 16.50 0.42 -0.48
N LEU A 341 15.66 0.83 0.45
CA LEU A 341 15.71 2.16 1.05
C LEU A 341 17.00 2.36 1.86
N ILE A 342 17.39 1.34 2.65
CA ILE A 342 18.62 1.38 3.47
C ILE A 342 19.87 1.38 2.59
N THR A 343 19.88 0.59 1.50
CA THR A 343 21.03 0.53 0.56
C THR A 343 21.08 1.69 -0.43
N GLY A 344 20.11 2.60 -0.43
CA GLY A 344 20.03 3.76 -1.34
C GLY A 344 19.60 3.42 -2.77
N ASN A 345 19.23 2.17 -3.06
CA ASN A 345 18.72 1.76 -4.38
C ASN A 345 17.29 2.29 -4.64
N LEU A 346 16.58 2.68 -3.59
CA LEU A 346 15.29 3.35 -3.66
C LEU A 346 15.37 4.69 -2.95
N SER A 347 14.86 5.75 -3.57
CA SER A 347 14.86 7.09 -2.97
C SER A 347 13.95 7.15 -1.74
N LEU A 348 14.41 7.85 -0.69
CA LEU A 348 13.61 8.16 0.50
C LEU A 348 12.38 9.03 0.18
N ASN A 349 12.37 9.71 -0.97
CA ASN A 349 11.21 10.44 -1.45
C ASN A 349 10.01 9.52 -1.73
N ASN A 350 10.23 8.20 -1.89
CA ASN A 350 9.15 7.21 -2.09
C ASN A 350 8.45 6.80 -0.78
N LEU A 351 8.92 7.28 0.38
CA LEU A 351 8.23 7.01 1.65
C LEU A 351 6.94 7.85 1.72
N GLY A 352 5.80 7.15 1.76
CA GLY A 352 4.51 7.76 2.07
C GLY A 352 4.36 8.01 3.56
N GLY A 353 3.73 9.13 3.91
CA GLY A 353 3.39 9.49 5.27
C GLY A 353 1.92 9.24 5.61
N PRO A 354 1.46 9.74 6.77
CA PRO A 354 0.07 9.55 7.24
C PRO A 354 -0.98 10.09 6.27
N ILE A 355 -0.69 11.15 5.53
CA ILE A 355 -1.63 11.75 4.56
C ILE A 355 -1.83 10.81 3.37
N SER A 356 -0.76 10.18 2.87
CA SER A 356 -0.85 9.18 1.81
C SER A 356 -1.68 7.96 2.25
N ILE A 357 -1.49 7.50 3.49
CA ILE A 357 -2.29 6.40 4.07
C ILE A 357 -3.76 6.81 4.19
N ALA A 358 -4.04 8.04 4.64
CA ALA A 358 -5.42 8.54 4.75
C ALA A 358 -6.11 8.65 3.38
N LYS A 359 -5.39 9.12 2.34
CA LYS A 359 -5.89 9.16 0.97
C LYS A 359 -6.19 7.75 0.45
N GLY A 360 -5.28 6.78 0.70
CA GLY A 360 -5.47 5.38 0.33
C GLY A 360 -6.68 4.75 1.04
N ALA A 361 -6.85 5.00 2.33
CA ALA A 361 -8.00 4.53 3.10
C ALA A 361 -9.32 5.09 2.55
N GLY A 362 -9.37 6.40 2.29
CA GLY A 362 -10.54 7.04 1.69
C GLY A 362 -10.86 6.48 0.31
N ALA A 363 -9.88 6.38 -0.57
CA ALA A 363 -10.05 5.83 -1.91
C ALA A 363 -10.56 4.39 -1.89
N SER A 364 -9.95 3.53 -1.08
CA SER A 364 -10.35 2.13 -0.97
C SER A 364 -11.76 1.98 -0.43
N SER A 365 -12.17 2.81 0.54
CA SER A 365 -13.52 2.77 1.12
C SER A 365 -14.59 3.27 0.16
N GLU A 366 -14.27 4.23 -0.74
CA GLU A 366 -15.20 4.70 -1.78
C GLU A 366 -15.45 3.64 -2.86
N ILE A 367 -14.43 2.84 -3.21
CA ILE A 367 -14.56 1.75 -4.19
C ILE A 367 -15.45 0.63 -3.62
N GLY A 368 -15.32 0.33 -2.32
CA GLY A 368 -16.16 -0.65 -1.63
C GLY A 368 -15.44 -1.40 -0.50
N LEU A 369 -16.25 -2.14 0.26
CA LEU A 369 -15.78 -2.83 1.46
C LEU A 369 -14.63 -3.82 1.19
N ILE A 370 -14.66 -4.54 0.07
CA ILE A 370 -13.62 -5.54 -0.27
C ILE A 370 -12.28 -4.86 -0.48
N TYR A 371 -12.24 -3.73 -1.18
CA TYR A 371 -11.03 -2.94 -1.39
C TYR A 371 -10.53 -2.33 -0.08
N TYR A 372 -11.45 -1.89 0.78
CA TYR A 372 -11.11 -1.36 2.09
C TYR A 372 -10.51 -2.42 3.03
N LEU A 373 -11.07 -3.64 3.02
CA LEU A 373 -10.50 -4.79 3.75
C LEU A 373 -9.11 -5.17 3.22
N SER A 374 -8.93 -5.20 1.89
CA SER A 374 -7.63 -5.45 1.26
C SER A 374 -6.60 -4.40 1.66
N PHE A 375 -7.00 -3.12 1.68
CA PHE A 375 -6.15 -2.02 2.15
C PHE A 375 -5.79 -2.18 3.63
N MET A 376 -6.76 -2.50 4.50
CA MET A 376 -6.49 -2.74 5.93
C MET A 376 -5.52 -3.92 6.13
N ALA A 377 -5.66 -4.99 5.34
CA ALA A 377 -4.74 -6.13 5.39
C ALA A 377 -3.31 -5.72 5.00
N LEU A 378 -3.15 -4.93 3.95
CA LEU A 378 -1.86 -4.38 3.52
C LEU A 378 -1.21 -3.54 4.63
N ILE A 379 -1.96 -2.60 5.21
CA ILE A 379 -1.43 -1.76 6.31
C ILE A 379 -1.12 -2.60 7.54
N SER A 380 -1.91 -3.65 7.83
CA SER A 380 -1.66 -4.57 8.95
C SER A 380 -0.35 -5.35 8.78
N VAL A 381 -0.05 -5.84 7.58
CA VAL A 381 1.25 -6.47 7.26
C VAL A 381 2.40 -5.49 7.51
N ASN A 382 2.27 -4.28 6.96
CA ASN A 382 3.30 -3.25 7.11
C ASN A 382 3.52 -2.88 8.58
N LEU A 383 2.44 -2.71 9.35
CA LEU A 383 2.51 -2.42 10.79
C LEU A 383 3.19 -3.57 11.56
N GLY A 384 2.85 -4.83 11.24
CA GLY A 384 3.49 -6.00 11.84
C GLY A 384 5.00 -6.05 11.58
N ILE A 385 5.43 -5.80 10.34
CA ILE A 385 6.85 -5.79 9.96
C ILE A 385 7.58 -4.62 10.62
N MET A 386 7.01 -3.42 10.56
CA MET A 386 7.64 -2.23 11.16
C MET A 386 7.81 -2.39 12.66
N ASN A 387 6.83 -2.98 13.36
CA ASN A 387 6.94 -3.26 14.79
C ASN A 387 7.98 -4.35 15.11
N LEU A 388 8.24 -5.29 14.20
CA LEU A 388 9.33 -6.28 14.37
C LEU A 388 10.71 -5.73 13.98
N PHE A 389 10.78 -4.50 13.43
CA PHE A 389 12.06 -3.90 13.08
C PHE A 389 12.90 -3.64 14.35
N PRO A 390 14.24 -3.84 14.33
CA PRO A 390 15.10 -3.73 15.50
C PRO A 390 15.35 -2.28 15.95
N LEU A 391 14.29 -1.48 16.02
CA LEU A 391 14.33 -0.12 16.57
C LEU A 391 13.87 -0.14 18.04
N PRO A 392 14.64 0.43 18.95
CA PRO A 392 14.40 0.29 20.40
C PRO A 392 13.03 0.75 20.91
N VAL A 393 12.34 1.60 20.17
CA VAL A 393 10.98 2.10 20.52
C VAL A 393 9.87 1.14 20.09
N LEU A 394 10.18 0.19 19.20
CA LEU A 394 9.26 -0.80 18.65
C LEU A 394 9.44 -2.16 19.33
N ASP A 395 8.47 -3.05 19.19
CA ASP A 395 8.52 -4.39 19.77
C ASP A 395 9.77 -5.17 19.39
N GLY A 396 10.21 -5.04 18.12
CA GLY A 396 11.43 -5.66 17.62
C GLY A 396 12.68 -5.24 18.40
N GLY A 397 12.76 -3.98 18.83
CA GLY A 397 13.85 -3.51 19.67
C GLY A 397 13.85 -4.15 21.05
N HIS A 398 12.67 -4.33 21.64
CA HIS A 398 12.52 -5.07 22.90
C HIS A 398 12.89 -6.55 22.74
N LEU A 399 12.52 -7.17 21.62
CA LEU A 399 12.93 -8.55 21.30
C LEU A 399 14.45 -8.67 21.18
N VAL A 400 15.13 -7.71 20.58
CA VAL A 400 16.60 -7.69 20.51
C VAL A 400 17.21 -7.66 21.92
N PHE A 401 16.70 -6.83 22.85
CA PHE A 401 17.19 -6.82 24.21
C PHE A 401 16.96 -8.17 24.93
N LEU A 402 15.84 -8.83 24.69
CA LEU A 402 15.57 -10.17 25.24
C LEU A 402 16.49 -11.25 24.66
N VAL A 403 16.82 -11.19 23.36
CA VAL A 403 17.81 -12.07 22.73
C VAL A 403 19.18 -11.84 23.36
N MET A 404 19.60 -10.58 23.56
CA MET A 404 20.85 -10.25 24.23
C MET A 404 20.88 -10.76 25.68
N GLU A 405 19.77 -10.66 26.40
CA GLU A 405 19.63 -11.20 27.76
C GLU A 405 19.75 -12.74 27.76
N ALA A 406 19.09 -13.43 26.83
CA ALA A 406 19.17 -14.89 26.69
C ALA A 406 20.60 -15.37 26.44
N LEU A 407 21.36 -14.62 25.59
CA LEU A 407 22.76 -14.96 25.26
C LEU A 407 23.75 -14.64 26.38
N LYS A 408 23.52 -13.54 27.12
CA LYS A 408 24.44 -13.06 28.17
C LYS A 408 24.10 -13.58 29.58
N GLY A 409 22.92 -14.18 29.76
CA GLY A 409 22.43 -14.64 31.07
C GLY A 409 22.04 -13.51 32.03
N LYS A 410 22.06 -12.26 31.60
CA LYS A 410 21.66 -11.08 32.40
C LYS A 410 21.04 -10.01 31.52
N PRO A 411 20.05 -9.26 32.06
CA PRO A 411 19.39 -8.20 31.32
C PRO A 411 20.36 -7.10 30.87
N VAL A 412 20.02 -6.44 29.77
CA VAL A 412 20.73 -5.22 29.31
C VAL A 412 20.53 -4.12 30.33
N SER A 413 21.59 -3.39 30.68
CA SER A 413 21.51 -2.33 31.69
C SER A 413 20.49 -1.25 31.29
N GLU A 414 19.80 -0.70 32.29
CA GLU A 414 18.81 0.37 32.09
C GLU A 414 19.39 1.58 31.36
N HIS A 415 20.64 1.92 31.66
CA HIS A 415 21.32 3.02 30.97
C HIS A 415 21.39 2.80 29.44
N VAL A 416 21.81 1.60 29.02
CA VAL A 416 21.89 1.24 27.59
C VAL A 416 20.49 1.22 26.98
N GLN A 417 19.48 0.66 27.65
CA GLN A 417 18.11 0.67 27.18
C GLN A 417 17.61 2.12 27.00
N ASN A 418 17.78 2.98 27.99
CA ASN A 418 17.32 4.38 27.95
C ASN A 418 18.00 5.20 26.83
N VAL A 419 19.30 5.02 26.63
CA VAL A 419 20.03 5.67 25.51
C VAL A 419 19.49 5.16 24.18
N SER A 420 19.30 3.85 24.06
CA SER A 420 18.76 3.23 22.84
C SER A 420 17.35 3.74 22.52
N TYR A 421 16.46 3.84 23.53
CA TYR A 421 15.10 4.38 23.35
C TYR A 421 15.12 5.83 22.85
N ARG A 422 16.02 6.68 23.39
CA ARG A 422 16.16 8.07 22.93
C ARG A 422 16.60 8.14 21.48
N ILE A 423 17.59 7.34 21.10
CA ILE A 423 18.08 7.27 19.71
C ILE A 423 16.96 6.76 18.79
N GLY A 424 16.28 5.67 19.17
CA GLY A 424 15.17 5.10 18.41
C GLY A 424 14.02 6.09 18.22
N ALA A 425 13.66 6.85 19.28
CA ALA A 425 12.62 7.87 19.20
C ALA A 425 12.98 8.99 18.22
N VAL A 426 14.23 9.48 18.26
CA VAL A 426 14.72 10.50 17.32
C VAL A 426 14.68 9.99 15.90
N LEU A 427 15.14 8.76 15.64
CA LEU A 427 15.10 8.15 14.30
C LEU A 427 13.65 8.00 13.81
N LEU A 428 12.74 7.53 14.66
CA LEU A 428 11.32 7.38 14.31
C LEU A 428 10.69 8.73 13.97
N LEU A 429 10.97 9.77 14.77
CA LEU A 429 10.47 11.14 14.51
C LEU A 429 11.05 11.71 13.20
N MET A 430 12.33 11.44 12.89
CA MET A 430 12.93 11.85 11.61
C MET A 430 12.24 11.15 10.43
N LEU A 431 11.99 9.84 10.51
CA LEU A 431 11.31 9.10 9.46
C LEU A 431 9.86 9.58 9.27
N MET A 432 9.13 9.82 10.36
CA MET A 432 7.79 10.38 10.30
C MET A 432 7.78 11.79 9.70
N GLY A 433 8.73 12.64 10.10
CA GLY A 433 8.90 13.99 9.57
C GLY A 433 9.19 13.96 8.06
N LEU A 434 10.08 13.06 7.61
CA LEU A 434 10.37 12.86 6.20
C LEU A 434 9.13 12.41 5.41
N GLY A 435 8.38 11.43 5.93
CA GLY A 435 7.13 10.99 5.32
C GLY A 435 6.10 12.11 5.20
N LEU A 436 5.97 12.97 6.23
CA LEU A 436 5.10 14.14 6.17
C LEU A 436 5.57 15.17 5.13
N ILE A 437 6.87 15.46 5.06
CA ILE A 437 7.44 16.37 4.04
C ILE A 437 7.15 15.83 2.65
N ASN A 438 7.40 14.53 2.41
CA ASN A 438 7.09 13.89 1.13
C ASN A 438 5.59 14.00 0.80
N ASP A 439 4.71 13.76 1.77
CA ASP A 439 3.27 13.90 1.58
C ASP A 439 2.88 15.33 1.18
N PHE A 440 3.47 16.34 1.81
CA PHE A 440 3.21 17.75 1.46
C PHE A 440 3.76 18.13 0.07
N LEU A 441 4.91 17.60 -0.32
CA LEU A 441 5.48 17.84 -1.64
C LEU A 441 4.65 17.18 -2.77
N ARG A 442 3.81 16.19 -2.42
CA ARG A 442 2.92 15.46 -3.35
C ARG A 442 1.47 15.97 -3.34
N LEU A 443 1.14 16.96 -2.49
CA LEU A 443 -0.17 17.62 -2.47
C LEU A 443 -0.32 18.60 -3.62
#